data_e176892d37a568fc477cf84cba5187c3
#
_entry.id   e176892d37a568fc477cf84cba5187c3
#
_cell.length_a   1.000
_cell.length_b   1.000
_cell.length_c   1.000
_cell.angle_alpha   90.00
_cell.angle_beta   90.00
_cell.angle_gamma   90.00
#
_symmetry.space_group_name_H-M   'P 1'
#
loop_
_entity.id
_entity.type
_entity.pdbx_description
1 polymer ?
#
loop_
_entity_poly.entity_id
_entity_poly.type
_entity_poly.pdbx_seq_one_letter_code
_entity_poly.pdbx_strand_id
1 'polypeptide(L)'
;MIKVITYGTYDLLHYGHIRLLERAKKLGDYLIVGVTADDFDKTRGKINVQQSLMERIEAVRETGLADEIIVEEYEGQKIDDIRRYDIDIFAIGSDWKGKFDYLDEYCKVVYLDRTEGVSSSEIREKKRQIRLGLTGDSAFLNKVYSESQFVNGIHVTALLTSNIEKMTDSLKRYNVNSYKLLLEKVD
;
A
#
# COMPACT_ATOMS: atom_id res chain seq x y z
N MET A 1 -31.99 -0.12 10.47
CA MET A 1 -30.83 0.58 9.86
C MET A 1 -29.67 -0.39 9.87
N ILE A 2 -29.22 -0.83 8.71
CA ILE A 2 -28.10 -1.78 8.56
C ILE A 2 -26.80 -0.99 8.63
N LYS A 3 -25.95 -1.31 9.61
CA LYS A 3 -24.65 -0.68 9.84
C LYS A 3 -23.53 -1.54 9.26
N VAL A 4 -22.70 -0.91 8.46
CA VAL A 4 -21.54 -1.54 7.81
C VAL A 4 -20.27 -0.91 8.34
N ILE A 5 -19.24 -1.71 8.62
CA ILE A 5 -17.91 -1.23 8.97
C ILE A 5 -16.87 -1.79 8.00
N THR A 6 -15.89 -0.96 7.65
CA THR A 6 -14.72 -1.36 6.85
C THR A 6 -13.46 -0.71 7.40
N TYR A 7 -12.31 -1.34 7.16
CA TYR A 7 -11.01 -0.84 7.64
C TYR A 7 -9.98 -0.79 6.53
N GLY A 8 -9.07 0.16 6.64
CA GLY A 8 -7.95 0.28 5.74
C GLY A 8 -6.96 1.37 6.12
N THR A 9 -5.77 1.31 5.54
CA THR A 9 -4.78 2.38 5.70
C THR A 9 -5.18 3.62 4.91
N TYR A 10 -5.77 3.46 3.73
CA TYR A 10 -6.21 4.52 2.79
C TYR A 10 -5.09 5.49 2.37
N ASP A 11 -3.85 5.02 2.39
CA ASP A 11 -2.69 5.80 1.94
C ASP A 11 -2.77 6.09 0.44
N LEU A 12 -2.54 7.35 0.05
CA LEU A 12 -2.67 7.81 -1.33
C LEU A 12 -4.03 7.39 -1.93
N LEU A 13 -5.11 7.81 -1.31
CA LEU A 13 -6.47 7.44 -1.68
C LEU A 13 -6.63 7.42 -3.20
N HIS A 14 -7.05 6.28 -3.76
CA HIS A 14 -7.15 6.06 -5.19
C HIS A 14 -8.48 5.40 -5.55
N TYR A 15 -8.75 5.31 -6.85
CA TYR A 15 -9.99 4.74 -7.38
C TYR A 15 -10.36 3.37 -6.77
N GLY A 16 -9.38 2.49 -6.52
CA GLY A 16 -9.62 1.19 -5.87
C GLY A 16 -10.21 1.31 -4.47
N HIS A 17 -9.72 2.27 -3.66
CA HIS A 17 -10.29 2.57 -2.35
C HIS A 17 -11.71 3.13 -2.46
N ILE A 18 -11.93 4.07 -3.39
CA ILE A 18 -13.27 4.66 -3.61
C ILE A 18 -14.27 3.56 -3.98
N ARG A 19 -13.91 2.67 -4.91
CA ARG A 19 -14.78 1.54 -5.31
C ARG A 19 -15.08 0.58 -4.16
N LEU A 20 -14.11 0.34 -3.27
CA LEU A 20 -14.33 -0.47 -2.08
C LEU A 20 -15.34 0.21 -1.15
N LEU A 21 -15.17 1.51 -0.88
CA LEU A 21 -16.09 2.28 -0.03
C LEU A 21 -17.50 2.35 -0.65
N GLU A 22 -17.63 2.57 -1.96
CA GLU A 22 -18.92 2.54 -2.66
C GLU A 22 -19.64 1.19 -2.54
N ARG A 23 -18.89 0.08 -2.67
CA ARG A 23 -19.44 -1.27 -2.53
C ARG A 23 -19.84 -1.55 -1.09
N ALA A 24 -19.00 -1.14 -0.12
CA ALA A 24 -19.33 -1.27 1.30
C ALA A 24 -20.59 -0.46 1.66
N LYS A 25 -20.70 0.79 1.19
CA LYS A 25 -21.87 1.65 1.41
C LYS A 25 -23.17 1.04 0.89
N LYS A 26 -23.11 0.30 -0.23
CA LYS A 26 -24.29 -0.37 -0.82
C LYS A 26 -24.79 -1.58 -0.03
N LEU A 27 -24.02 -2.06 0.96
CA LEU A 27 -24.43 -3.19 1.80
C LEU A 27 -25.38 -2.79 2.93
N GLY A 28 -25.47 -1.50 3.25
CA GLY A 28 -26.31 -1.03 4.35
C GLY A 28 -26.66 0.46 4.26
N ASP A 29 -27.25 0.94 5.33
CA ASP A 29 -27.74 2.32 5.43
C ASP A 29 -26.68 3.28 5.99
N TYR A 30 -25.77 2.77 6.83
CA TYR A 30 -24.77 3.55 7.57
C TYR A 30 -23.39 2.90 7.45
N LEU A 31 -22.42 3.63 6.92
CA LEU A 31 -21.05 3.15 6.73
C LEU A 31 -20.08 3.81 7.71
N ILE A 32 -19.44 3.00 8.54
CA ILE A 32 -18.31 3.39 9.40
C ILE A 32 -17.01 2.98 8.70
N VAL A 33 -16.07 3.91 8.62
CA VAL A 33 -14.75 3.66 8.01
C VAL A 33 -13.67 3.80 9.07
N GLY A 34 -12.99 2.70 9.39
CA GLY A 34 -11.82 2.67 10.27
C GLY A 34 -10.54 2.96 9.48
N VAL A 35 -9.85 4.07 9.80
CA VAL A 35 -8.55 4.41 9.23
C VAL A 35 -7.46 3.95 10.18
N THR A 36 -6.55 3.10 9.69
CA THR A 36 -5.49 2.51 10.54
C THR A 36 -4.47 3.56 10.95
N ALA A 37 -4.17 3.65 12.25
CA ALA A 37 -3.16 4.58 12.80
C ALA A 37 -1.75 4.24 12.31
N ASP A 38 -0.88 5.26 12.21
CA ASP A 38 0.48 5.11 11.67
C ASP A 38 1.32 4.12 12.47
N ASP A 39 1.22 4.14 13.79
CA ASP A 39 1.99 3.24 14.65
C ASP A 39 1.47 1.81 14.57
N PHE A 40 0.16 1.63 14.43
CA PHE A 40 -0.42 0.30 14.25
C PHE A 40 -0.08 -0.28 12.86
N ASP A 41 -0.07 0.52 11.81
CA ASP A 41 0.40 0.10 10.47
C ASP A 41 1.87 -0.37 10.50
N LYS A 42 2.74 0.32 11.25
CA LYS A 42 4.15 -0.09 11.44
C LYS A 42 4.28 -1.44 12.13
N THR A 43 3.52 -1.72 13.18
CA THR A 43 3.52 -3.02 13.87
C THR A 43 3.11 -4.17 12.96
N ARG A 44 2.28 -3.89 11.93
CA ARG A 44 1.82 -4.82 10.91
C ARG A 44 2.75 -4.90 9.69
N GLY A 45 3.91 -4.25 9.72
CA GLY A 45 4.91 -4.26 8.66
C GLY A 45 4.66 -3.26 7.53
N LYS A 46 3.70 -2.34 7.65
CA LYS A 46 3.46 -1.28 6.68
C LYS A 46 4.29 -0.04 7.02
N ILE A 47 5.54 -0.06 6.64
CA ILE A 47 6.51 1.02 6.91
C ILE A 47 6.54 2.12 5.83
N ASN A 48 5.82 1.95 4.72
CA ASN A 48 5.88 2.82 3.54
C ASN A 48 4.65 3.71 3.36
N VAL A 49 3.90 3.98 4.43
CA VAL A 49 2.77 4.92 4.42
C VAL A 49 3.33 6.33 4.22
N GLN A 50 2.81 7.07 3.24
CA GLN A 50 3.33 8.39 2.84
C GLN A 50 2.56 9.54 3.45
N GLN A 51 1.26 9.38 3.65
CA GLN A 51 0.39 10.40 4.20
C GLN A 51 0.20 10.17 5.70
N SER A 52 0.19 11.25 6.46
CA SER A 52 -0.17 11.21 7.87
C SER A 52 -1.59 10.67 8.08
N LEU A 53 -1.89 10.17 9.27
CA LEU A 53 -3.22 9.71 9.64
C LEU A 53 -4.30 10.77 9.33
N MET A 54 -4.02 12.05 9.64
CA MET A 54 -4.98 13.14 9.42
C MET A 54 -5.26 13.38 7.94
N GLU A 55 -4.22 13.35 7.07
CA GLU A 55 -4.39 13.47 5.63
C GLU A 55 -5.23 12.32 5.06
N ARG A 56 -5.04 11.11 5.57
CA ARG A 56 -5.79 9.92 5.14
C ARG A 56 -7.25 9.97 5.60
N ILE A 57 -7.50 10.43 6.83
CA ILE A 57 -8.86 10.67 7.35
C ILE A 57 -9.58 11.72 6.49
N GLU A 58 -8.91 12.84 6.17
CA GLU A 58 -9.50 13.88 5.34
C GLU A 58 -9.81 13.40 3.93
N ALA A 59 -8.89 12.65 3.32
CA ALA A 59 -9.13 12.07 2.00
C ALA A 59 -10.34 11.10 1.99
N VAL A 60 -10.53 10.30 3.05
CA VAL A 60 -11.75 9.46 3.19
C VAL A 60 -12.99 10.34 3.37
N ARG A 61 -12.93 11.39 4.18
CA ARG A 61 -14.04 12.32 4.42
C ARG A 61 -14.49 13.01 3.15
N GLU A 62 -13.54 13.47 2.33
CA GLU A 62 -13.80 14.14 1.05
C GLU A 62 -14.53 13.25 0.04
N THR A 63 -14.48 11.92 0.19
CA THR A 63 -15.28 11.02 -0.68
C THR A 63 -16.77 11.17 -0.47
N GLY A 64 -17.22 11.65 0.68
CA GLY A 64 -18.62 11.71 1.07
C GLY A 64 -19.31 10.35 1.24
N LEU A 65 -18.55 9.26 1.24
CA LEU A 65 -19.09 7.88 1.32
C LEU A 65 -19.24 7.38 2.76
N ALA A 66 -18.36 7.83 3.67
CA ALA A 66 -18.39 7.47 5.08
C ALA A 66 -19.40 8.32 5.84
N ASP A 67 -20.28 7.71 6.61
CA ASP A 67 -21.16 8.42 7.54
C ASP A 67 -20.42 8.72 8.85
N GLU A 68 -19.49 7.82 9.25
CA GLU A 68 -18.62 8.01 10.40
C GLU A 68 -17.20 7.52 10.08
N ILE A 69 -16.19 8.19 10.64
CA ILE A 69 -14.79 7.79 10.49
C ILE A 69 -14.20 7.59 11.89
N ILE A 70 -13.61 6.44 12.11
CA ILE A 70 -12.93 6.07 13.36
C ILE A 70 -11.46 5.75 13.08
N VAL A 71 -10.64 5.69 14.14
CA VAL A 71 -9.23 5.32 14.05
C VAL A 71 -9.04 3.90 14.55
N GLU A 72 -8.33 3.08 13.79
CA GLU A 72 -7.91 1.73 14.20
C GLU A 72 -6.51 1.83 14.81
N GLU A 73 -6.37 1.53 16.12
CA GLU A 73 -5.14 1.76 16.89
C GLU A 73 -4.49 0.46 17.40
N TYR A 74 -5.27 -0.64 17.53
CA TYR A 74 -4.77 -1.88 18.13
C TYR A 74 -5.38 -3.15 17.53
N GLU A 75 -4.67 -4.25 17.73
CA GLU A 75 -5.16 -5.57 17.33
C GLU A 75 -6.33 -6.02 18.21
N GLY A 76 -7.39 -6.54 17.55
CA GLY A 76 -8.63 -6.92 18.27
C GLY A 76 -9.69 -5.83 18.32
N GLN A 77 -9.34 -4.56 18.02
CA GLN A 77 -10.29 -3.44 18.04
C GLN A 77 -11.54 -3.70 17.18
N LYS A 78 -11.41 -4.47 16.10
CA LYS A 78 -12.55 -4.80 15.23
C LYS A 78 -13.71 -5.46 15.98
N ILE A 79 -13.42 -6.35 16.95
CA ILE A 79 -14.44 -6.98 17.79
C ILE A 79 -15.08 -5.94 18.72
N ASP A 80 -14.25 -5.07 19.32
CA ASP A 80 -14.73 -4.03 20.23
C ASP A 80 -15.62 -3.04 19.48
N ASP A 81 -15.22 -2.63 18.27
CA ASP A 81 -15.99 -1.70 17.44
C ASP A 81 -17.29 -2.35 16.92
N ILE A 82 -17.26 -3.61 16.50
CA ILE A 82 -18.48 -4.34 16.10
C ILE A 82 -19.51 -4.32 17.22
N ARG A 83 -19.10 -4.58 18.44
CA ARG A 83 -19.97 -4.56 19.62
C ARG A 83 -20.41 -3.14 19.98
N ARG A 84 -19.47 -2.18 19.98
CA ARG A 84 -19.71 -0.80 20.38
C ARG A 84 -20.70 -0.09 19.48
N TYR A 85 -20.59 -0.29 18.18
CA TYR A 85 -21.40 0.37 17.16
C TYR A 85 -22.59 -0.45 16.73
N ASP A 86 -22.74 -1.69 17.25
CA ASP A 86 -23.81 -2.61 16.86
C ASP A 86 -23.82 -2.86 15.36
N ILE A 87 -22.70 -3.40 14.86
CA ILE A 87 -22.43 -3.59 13.44
C ILE A 87 -23.09 -4.86 12.90
N ASP A 88 -23.84 -4.73 11.81
CA ASP A 88 -24.47 -5.85 11.11
C ASP A 88 -23.52 -6.52 10.11
N ILE A 89 -22.68 -5.74 9.43
CA ILE A 89 -21.80 -6.20 8.36
C ILE A 89 -20.38 -5.64 8.50
N PHE A 90 -19.40 -6.54 8.54
CA PHE A 90 -18.00 -6.22 8.36
C PHE A 90 -17.63 -6.45 6.88
N ALA A 91 -17.25 -5.40 6.15
CA ALA A 91 -16.90 -5.46 4.75
C ALA A 91 -15.40 -5.18 4.55
N ILE A 92 -14.71 -6.01 3.78
CA ILE A 92 -13.28 -5.83 3.50
C ILE A 92 -12.92 -6.36 2.11
N GLY A 93 -11.77 -5.92 1.55
CA GLY A 93 -11.31 -6.40 0.24
C GLY A 93 -11.01 -7.90 0.20
N SER A 94 -11.24 -8.53 -0.95
CA SER A 94 -11.03 -9.97 -1.15
C SER A 94 -9.58 -10.44 -0.98
N ASP A 95 -8.61 -9.53 -0.98
CA ASP A 95 -7.20 -9.82 -0.65
C ASP A 95 -7.04 -10.39 0.77
N TRP A 96 -8.03 -10.14 1.63
CA TRP A 96 -8.08 -10.59 3.02
C TRP A 96 -8.97 -11.83 3.24
N LYS A 97 -9.42 -12.48 2.18
CA LYS A 97 -10.33 -13.62 2.26
C LYS A 97 -9.81 -14.70 3.21
N GLY A 98 -10.66 -15.11 4.14
CA GLY A 98 -10.36 -16.10 5.17
C GLY A 98 -9.68 -15.55 6.43
N LYS A 99 -9.09 -14.35 6.39
CA LYS A 99 -8.37 -13.79 7.55
C LYS A 99 -9.27 -13.19 8.63
N PHE A 100 -10.50 -12.86 8.27
CA PHE A 100 -11.47 -12.24 9.16
C PHE A 100 -12.71 -13.10 9.39
N ASP A 101 -12.70 -14.38 9.01
CA ASP A 101 -13.83 -15.29 9.19
C ASP A 101 -14.19 -15.49 10.68
N TYR A 102 -13.24 -15.27 11.59
CA TYR A 102 -13.51 -15.29 13.04
C TYR A 102 -14.48 -14.19 13.49
N LEU A 103 -14.71 -13.16 12.69
CA LEU A 103 -15.70 -12.11 12.96
C LEU A 103 -17.13 -12.54 12.65
N ASP A 104 -17.34 -13.66 11.93
CA ASP A 104 -18.68 -14.21 11.65
C ASP A 104 -19.46 -14.60 12.94
N GLU A 105 -18.75 -14.75 14.08
CA GLU A 105 -19.38 -14.92 15.39
C GLU A 105 -20.08 -13.64 15.91
N TYR A 106 -19.72 -12.47 15.36
CA TYR A 106 -20.16 -11.16 15.83
C TYR A 106 -21.05 -10.41 14.85
N CYS A 107 -20.76 -10.52 13.55
CA CYS A 107 -21.50 -9.87 12.47
C CYS A 107 -21.26 -10.61 11.16
N LYS A 108 -22.03 -10.30 10.12
CA LYS A 108 -21.83 -10.89 8.79
C LYS A 108 -20.53 -10.37 8.17
N VAL A 109 -19.61 -11.28 7.77
CA VAL A 109 -18.38 -10.91 7.03
C VAL A 109 -18.63 -10.96 5.53
N VAL A 110 -18.25 -9.88 4.82
CA VAL A 110 -18.39 -9.75 3.36
C VAL A 110 -17.04 -9.37 2.75
N TYR A 111 -16.53 -10.21 1.87
CA TYR A 111 -15.32 -9.95 1.09
C TYR A 111 -15.69 -9.32 -0.25
N LEU A 112 -15.23 -8.08 -0.46
CA LEU A 112 -15.51 -7.30 -1.66
C LEU A 112 -14.45 -7.55 -2.71
N ASP A 113 -14.86 -7.79 -3.95
CA ASP A 113 -13.94 -8.04 -5.05
C ASP A 113 -12.96 -6.88 -5.25
N ARG A 114 -11.72 -7.23 -5.59
CA ARG A 114 -10.67 -6.26 -5.89
C ARG A 114 -11.01 -5.48 -7.18
N THR A 115 -10.70 -4.20 -7.16
CA THR A 115 -10.69 -3.38 -8.38
C THR A 115 -9.31 -3.54 -9.04
N GLU A 116 -9.28 -4.09 -10.24
CA GLU A 116 -8.04 -4.32 -10.99
C GLU A 116 -7.38 -3.00 -11.46
N GLY A 117 -6.06 -3.05 -11.64
CA GLY A 117 -5.28 -1.98 -12.28
C GLY A 117 -4.96 -0.77 -11.40
N VAL A 118 -5.24 -0.81 -10.09
CA VAL A 118 -4.85 0.28 -9.18
C VAL A 118 -4.44 -0.25 -7.81
N SER A 119 -3.25 0.16 -7.35
CA SER A 119 -2.81 -0.08 -5.97
C SER A 119 -1.99 1.11 -5.43
N SER A 120 -2.02 1.33 -4.11
CA SER A 120 -1.18 2.34 -3.46
C SER A 120 0.32 2.07 -3.71
N SER A 121 0.71 0.81 -3.87
CA SER A 121 2.09 0.42 -4.20
C SER A 121 2.49 0.93 -5.59
N GLU A 122 1.65 0.75 -6.62
CA GLU A 122 1.91 1.27 -7.97
C GLU A 122 1.95 2.80 -8.02
N ILE A 123 1.10 3.47 -7.21
CA ILE A 123 1.09 4.93 -7.13
C ILE A 123 2.37 5.42 -6.44
N ARG A 124 2.82 4.76 -5.35
CA ARG A 124 4.08 5.07 -4.68
C ARG A 124 5.27 4.89 -5.61
N GLU A 125 5.28 3.80 -6.35
CA GLU A 125 6.32 3.51 -7.34
C GLU A 125 6.41 4.59 -8.42
N LYS A 126 5.27 5.07 -8.91
CA LYS A 126 5.22 6.17 -9.89
C LYS A 126 5.62 7.53 -9.31
N LYS A 127 5.33 7.80 -8.03
CA LYS A 127 5.62 9.11 -7.38
C LYS A 127 7.04 9.24 -6.84
N ARG A 128 7.71 8.13 -6.51
CA ARG A 128 9.08 8.10 -5.97
C ARG A 128 9.94 7.17 -6.83
N GLN A 129 10.24 7.61 -8.03
CA GLN A 129 11.28 6.96 -8.83
C GLN A 129 12.61 7.63 -8.51
N ILE A 130 13.31 7.11 -7.50
CA ILE A 130 14.72 7.44 -7.31
C ILE A 130 15.50 6.69 -8.39
N ARG A 131 16.14 7.42 -9.28
CA ARG A 131 17.00 6.87 -10.31
C ARG A 131 18.39 6.65 -9.73
N LEU A 132 18.73 5.38 -9.49
CA LEU A 132 19.97 4.99 -8.84
C LEU A 132 21.05 4.66 -9.87
N GLY A 133 22.18 5.34 -9.78
CA GLY A 133 23.40 5.00 -10.49
C GLY A 133 24.32 4.16 -9.61
N LEU A 134 24.85 3.07 -10.15
CA LEU A 134 25.76 2.18 -9.43
C LEU A 134 27.16 2.22 -10.01
N THR A 135 28.16 2.19 -9.15
CA THR A 135 29.57 2.03 -9.55
C THR A 135 30.28 1.08 -8.59
N GLY A 136 31.16 0.26 -9.10
CA GLY A 136 31.92 -0.71 -8.28
C GLY A 136 32.31 -1.98 -9.05
N ASP A 137 32.74 -2.98 -8.30
CA ASP A 137 32.99 -4.30 -8.88
C ASP A 137 31.70 -5.08 -9.19
N SER A 138 31.82 -6.09 -10.02
CA SER A 138 30.66 -6.84 -10.52
C SER A 138 29.93 -7.62 -9.42
N ALA A 139 30.62 -8.10 -8.38
CA ALA A 139 29.99 -8.85 -7.29
C ALA A 139 29.12 -7.92 -6.44
N PHE A 140 29.63 -6.75 -6.10
CA PHE A 140 28.91 -5.70 -5.37
C PHE A 140 27.69 -5.21 -6.17
N LEU A 141 27.87 -4.89 -7.46
CA LEU A 141 26.81 -4.38 -8.30
C LEU A 141 25.66 -5.38 -8.50
N ASN A 142 25.99 -6.66 -8.73
CA ASN A 142 24.97 -7.72 -8.83
C ASN A 142 24.18 -7.85 -7.52
N LYS A 143 24.86 -7.80 -6.37
CA LYS A 143 24.22 -7.88 -5.06
C LYS A 143 23.28 -6.68 -4.82
N VAL A 144 23.79 -5.47 -4.99
CA VAL A 144 23.00 -4.24 -4.79
C VAL A 144 21.78 -4.21 -5.73
N TYR A 145 21.97 -4.62 -6.98
CA TYR A 145 20.84 -4.72 -7.93
C TYR A 145 19.78 -5.73 -7.47
N SER A 146 20.20 -6.92 -7.05
CA SER A 146 19.26 -7.92 -6.57
C SER A 146 18.45 -7.44 -5.36
N GLU A 147 19.12 -6.79 -4.40
CA GLU A 147 18.48 -6.23 -3.22
C GLU A 147 17.56 -5.04 -3.56
N SER A 148 17.96 -4.19 -4.53
CA SER A 148 17.14 -3.04 -4.95
C SER A 148 15.79 -3.42 -5.53
N GLN A 149 15.64 -4.64 -6.06
CA GLN A 149 14.36 -5.13 -6.59
C GLN A 149 13.28 -5.30 -5.49
N PHE A 150 13.71 -5.42 -4.23
CA PHE A 150 12.81 -5.51 -3.08
C PHE A 150 12.51 -4.15 -2.44
N VAL A 151 13.12 -3.07 -2.93
CA VAL A 151 12.91 -1.70 -2.41
C VAL A 151 12.01 -0.93 -3.36
N ASN A 152 10.80 -0.61 -2.91
CA ASN A 152 9.84 0.14 -3.71
C ASN A 152 10.34 1.56 -4.02
N GLY A 153 10.20 1.97 -5.27
CA GLY A 153 10.51 3.33 -5.71
C GLY A 153 11.99 3.59 -6.00
N ILE A 154 12.84 2.56 -6.03
CA ILE A 154 14.23 2.67 -6.49
C ILE A 154 14.37 1.94 -7.83
N HIS A 155 14.92 2.63 -8.81
CA HIS A 155 15.21 2.05 -10.13
C HIS A 155 16.69 2.27 -10.47
N VAL A 156 17.39 1.17 -10.75
CA VAL A 156 18.72 1.25 -11.31
C VAL A 156 18.60 1.71 -12.75
N THR A 157 19.11 2.89 -13.06
CA THR A 157 19.02 3.52 -14.38
C THR A 157 20.35 3.61 -15.10
N ALA A 158 21.45 3.50 -14.35
CA ALA A 158 22.79 3.50 -14.90
C ALA A 158 23.74 2.70 -14.02
N LEU A 159 24.76 2.09 -14.63
CA LEU A 159 25.88 1.51 -13.90
C LEU A 159 27.21 1.80 -14.65
N LEU A 160 28.25 1.95 -13.86
CA LEU A 160 29.61 2.13 -14.39
C LEU A 160 30.55 1.09 -13.76
N THR A 161 31.05 0.19 -14.58
CA THR A 161 31.99 -0.86 -14.15
C THR A 161 33.05 -1.12 -15.21
N SER A 162 34.25 -1.49 -14.79
CA SER A 162 35.30 -1.95 -15.68
C SER A 162 35.14 -3.41 -16.13
N ASN A 163 34.19 -4.15 -15.54
CA ASN A 163 34.08 -5.61 -15.71
C ASN A 163 32.65 -6.05 -16.07
N ILE A 164 32.13 -5.45 -17.16
CA ILE A 164 30.74 -5.64 -17.61
C ILE A 164 30.41 -7.12 -17.94
N GLU A 165 31.40 -7.90 -18.39
CA GLU A 165 31.21 -9.29 -18.79
C GLU A 165 30.76 -10.19 -17.62
N LYS A 166 31.16 -9.83 -16.39
CA LYS A 166 30.77 -10.55 -15.17
C LYS A 166 29.42 -10.12 -14.59
N MET A 167 28.73 -9.22 -15.28
CA MET A 167 27.40 -8.79 -14.86
C MET A 167 26.31 -9.70 -15.42
N THR A 168 25.17 -9.75 -14.71
CA THR A 168 23.97 -10.40 -15.23
C THR A 168 23.46 -9.67 -16.48
N ASP A 169 22.84 -10.37 -17.42
CA ASP A 169 22.37 -9.76 -18.67
C ASP A 169 21.32 -8.67 -18.43
N SER A 170 20.53 -8.80 -17.39
CA SER A 170 19.58 -7.78 -16.96
C SER A 170 20.25 -6.46 -16.57
N LEU A 171 21.48 -6.50 -16.03
CA LEU A 171 22.24 -5.29 -15.65
C LEU A 171 23.05 -4.69 -16.78
N LYS A 172 23.53 -5.49 -17.73
CA LYS A 172 24.37 -5.01 -18.85
C LYS A 172 23.73 -3.88 -19.64
N ARG A 173 22.39 -3.88 -19.75
CA ARG A 173 21.63 -2.85 -20.44
C ARG A 173 21.74 -1.43 -19.83
N TYR A 174 22.11 -1.33 -18.55
CA TYR A 174 22.25 -0.06 -17.85
C TYR A 174 23.69 0.49 -17.89
N ASN A 175 24.63 -0.23 -18.50
CA ASN A 175 26.03 0.17 -18.51
C ASN A 175 26.25 1.49 -19.25
N VAL A 176 27.03 2.34 -18.63
CA VAL A 176 27.54 3.60 -19.19
C VAL A 176 29.05 3.61 -19.16
N ASN A 177 29.67 4.40 -20.03
CA ASN A 177 31.14 4.40 -20.22
C ASN A 177 31.84 5.58 -19.51
N SER A 178 31.11 6.41 -18.80
CA SER A 178 31.69 7.52 -18.05
C SER A 178 30.85 7.95 -16.85
N TYR A 179 31.51 8.56 -15.85
CA TYR A 179 30.83 9.15 -14.70
C TYR A 179 29.86 10.27 -15.11
N LYS A 180 30.17 11.03 -16.14
CA LYS A 180 29.29 12.07 -16.66
C LYS A 180 27.95 11.50 -17.08
N LEU A 181 27.97 10.44 -17.88
CA LEU A 181 26.76 9.77 -18.34
C LEU A 181 26.01 9.06 -17.18
N LEU A 182 26.74 8.58 -16.16
CA LEU A 182 26.11 8.01 -14.98
C LEU A 182 25.33 9.09 -14.23
N LEU A 183 25.93 10.26 -14.00
CA LEU A 183 25.29 11.37 -13.29
C LEU A 183 24.10 11.99 -14.06
N GLU A 184 24.11 11.95 -15.39
CA GLU A 184 22.98 12.43 -16.21
C GLU A 184 21.74 11.52 -16.12
N LYS A 185 21.89 10.29 -15.64
CA LYS A 185 20.81 9.27 -15.56
C LYS A 185 20.27 9.03 -14.14
N VAL A 186 20.76 9.77 -13.16
CA VAL A 186 20.36 9.61 -11.74
C VAL A 186 19.75 10.91 -11.18
N ASP A 187 19.13 10.81 -10.01
CA ASP A 187 18.60 11.98 -9.29
C ASP A 187 19.62 12.53 -8.31
#